data_954130f16b829d4fa16c712f7cc13453
#
_entry.id   954130f16b829d4fa16c712f7cc13453
#
_cell.length_a   1.000
_cell.length_b   1.000
_cell.length_c   1.000
_cell.angle_alpha   90.00
_cell.angle_beta   90.00
_cell.angle_gamma   90.00
#
_symmetry.space_group_name_H-M   'P 1'
#
loop_
_entity.id
_entity.type
_entity.pdbx_description
1 polymer ?
#
loop_
_entity_poly.entity_id
_entity_poly.type
_entity_poly.pdbx_seq_one_letter_code
_entity_poly.pdbx_strand_id
1 'polypeptide(L)'
;GRLETLCLIVVGMISARTVNLSHLACERPSTALVASTYRRLQRFFQHVRLGPDWPAPLVVGLLGLDGPWRLALDRTQWKLGTRDVNILMLAVITRRARVPLIWSVLDNNGGTSDSGQRIALMRRYLAIFGAASIRLLLADREFVGRAWMSFLFENNIPFAIRMKEKLIVTTEDRRRLALGS
;
A
#
# COMPACT_ATOMS: atom_id res chain seq x y z
N GLY A 1 9.74 10.58 -24.42
CA GLY A 1 9.46 9.14 -24.27
C GLY A 1 8.52 8.83 -23.10
N ARG A 2 8.29 7.53 -22.82
CA ARG A 2 7.39 7.09 -21.73
C ARG A 2 7.88 7.54 -20.35
N LEU A 3 9.20 7.39 -20.09
CA LEU A 3 9.81 7.83 -18.83
C LEU A 3 9.65 9.34 -18.60
N GLU A 4 9.90 10.13 -19.62
CA GLU A 4 9.71 11.58 -19.57
C GLU A 4 8.27 11.98 -19.26
N THR A 5 7.27 11.23 -19.78
CA THR A 5 5.86 11.46 -19.46
C THR A 5 5.55 11.07 -18.01
N LEU A 6 6.13 9.98 -17.50
CA LEU A 6 6.00 9.60 -16.10
C LEU A 6 6.61 10.66 -15.18
N CYS A 7 7.82 11.15 -15.49
CA CYS A 7 8.45 12.23 -14.73
C CYS A 7 7.59 13.49 -14.74
N LEU A 8 7.01 13.86 -15.88
CA LEU A 8 6.11 15.00 -15.98
C LEU A 8 4.87 14.82 -15.09
N ILE A 9 4.29 13.62 -15.04
CA ILE A 9 3.16 13.30 -14.16
C ILE A 9 3.57 13.49 -12.69
N VAL A 10 4.68 12.89 -12.27
CA VAL A 10 5.13 12.95 -10.87
C VAL A 10 5.46 14.39 -10.46
N VAL A 11 6.27 15.10 -11.25
CA VAL A 11 6.63 16.50 -10.97
C VAL A 11 5.40 17.40 -11.00
N GLY A 12 4.52 17.22 -11.99
CA GLY A 12 3.29 17.98 -12.09
C GLY A 12 2.35 17.77 -10.89
N MET A 13 2.21 16.53 -10.40
CA MET A 13 1.42 16.26 -9.18
C MET A 13 2.00 16.96 -7.94
N ILE A 14 3.33 16.97 -7.80
CA ILE A 14 4.01 17.64 -6.68
C ILE A 14 3.81 19.16 -6.78
N SER A 15 4.02 19.75 -7.96
CA SER A 15 3.92 21.19 -8.21
C SER A 15 2.48 21.70 -8.10
N ALA A 16 1.57 21.10 -8.85
CA ALA A 16 0.17 21.50 -8.87
C ALA A 16 -0.64 21.04 -7.64
N ARG A 17 -0.08 20.14 -6.81
CA ARG A 17 -0.75 19.52 -5.64
C ARG A 17 -2.12 18.91 -5.95
N THR A 18 -2.25 18.33 -7.14
CA THR A 18 -3.49 17.73 -7.63
C THR A 18 -3.17 16.57 -8.55
N VAL A 19 -4.14 15.67 -8.74
CA VAL A 19 -4.09 14.59 -9.75
C VAL A 19 -4.86 14.95 -11.03
N ASN A 20 -5.38 16.17 -11.14
CA ASN A 20 -6.11 16.61 -12.29
C ASN A 20 -5.18 16.81 -13.49
N LEU A 21 -5.35 16.00 -14.54
CA LEU A 21 -4.47 16.00 -15.71
C LEU A 21 -4.43 17.34 -16.46
N SER A 22 -5.49 18.13 -16.42
CA SER A 22 -5.48 19.46 -17.05
C SER A 22 -4.53 20.42 -16.34
N HIS A 23 -4.50 20.39 -15.00
CA HIS A 23 -3.56 21.18 -14.21
C HIS A 23 -2.13 20.68 -14.40
N LEU A 24 -1.91 19.36 -14.40
CA LEU A 24 -0.59 18.78 -14.65
C LEU A 24 -0.04 19.19 -16.03
N ALA A 25 -0.92 19.29 -17.04
CA ALA A 25 -0.52 19.71 -18.37
C ALA A 25 0.01 21.15 -18.43
N CYS A 26 -0.45 22.01 -17.53
CA CYS A 26 0.02 23.40 -17.41
C CYS A 26 1.42 23.50 -16.77
N GLU A 27 1.82 22.52 -15.97
CA GLU A 27 3.10 22.51 -15.25
C GLU A 27 4.32 22.19 -16.16
N ARG A 28 4.10 21.84 -17.41
CA ARG A 28 5.17 21.47 -18.31
C ARG A 28 5.97 22.71 -18.74
N PRO A 29 7.27 22.81 -18.41
CA PRO A 29 8.12 23.89 -18.90
C PRO A 29 8.50 23.64 -20.38
N SER A 30 7.64 23.96 -21.31
CA SER A 30 7.93 23.83 -22.75
C SER A 30 7.01 24.69 -23.59
N THR A 31 7.43 24.97 -24.83
CA THR A 31 6.64 25.69 -25.86
C THR A 31 5.47 24.87 -26.42
N ALA A 32 5.32 23.60 -26.03
CA ALA A 32 4.23 22.76 -26.50
C ALA A 32 2.89 23.22 -25.92
N LEU A 33 1.85 23.19 -26.77
CA LEU A 33 0.49 23.54 -26.37
C LEU A 33 0.00 22.67 -25.20
N VAL A 34 -0.65 23.28 -24.22
CA VAL A 34 -1.24 22.59 -23.06
C VAL A 34 -2.15 21.45 -23.49
N ALA A 35 -2.98 21.66 -24.52
CA ALA A 35 -3.86 20.63 -25.09
C ALA A 35 -3.08 19.40 -25.61
N SER A 36 -1.91 19.61 -26.23
CA SER A 36 -1.04 18.52 -26.69
C SER A 36 -0.45 17.74 -25.53
N THR A 37 -0.02 18.44 -24.48
CA THR A 37 0.48 17.83 -23.24
C THR A 37 -0.62 17.02 -22.56
N TYR A 38 -1.81 17.57 -22.42
CA TYR A 38 -2.96 16.88 -21.85
C TYR A 38 -3.28 15.57 -22.59
N ARG A 39 -3.34 15.58 -23.91
CA ARG A 39 -3.55 14.37 -24.72
C ARG A 39 -2.42 13.36 -24.56
N ARG A 40 -1.17 13.82 -24.36
CA ARG A 40 -0.03 12.95 -24.08
C ARG A 40 -0.20 12.24 -22.72
N LEU A 41 -0.65 12.94 -21.68
CA LEU A 41 -0.94 12.37 -20.37
C LEU A 41 -2.08 11.34 -20.43
N GLN A 42 -3.17 11.67 -21.14
CA GLN A 42 -4.28 10.72 -21.34
C GLN A 42 -3.81 9.43 -22.03
N ARG A 43 -3.05 9.54 -23.13
CA ARG A 43 -2.51 8.39 -23.86
C ARG A 43 -1.56 7.56 -23.00
N PHE A 44 -0.81 8.19 -22.09
CA PHE A 44 0.04 7.46 -21.15
C PHE A 44 -0.79 6.51 -20.29
N PHE A 45 -1.86 6.98 -19.66
CA PHE A 45 -2.73 6.14 -18.83
C PHE A 45 -3.50 5.08 -19.64
N GLN A 46 -3.85 5.37 -20.88
CA GLN A 46 -4.54 4.42 -21.75
C GLN A 46 -3.66 3.27 -22.25
N HIS A 47 -2.40 3.55 -22.57
CA HIS A 47 -1.56 2.63 -23.34
C HIS A 47 -0.30 2.15 -22.61
N VAL A 48 0.10 2.80 -21.51
CA VAL A 48 1.27 2.37 -20.74
C VAL A 48 0.82 1.50 -19.57
N ARG A 49 1.23 0.24 -19.60
CA ARG A 49 1.04 -0.68 -18.47
C ARG A 49 2.33 -0.72 -17.66
N LEU A 50 2.26 -0.25 -16.43
CA LEU A 50 3.32 -0.39 -15.44
C LEU A 50 3.00 -1.64 -14.62
N GLY A 51 4.01 -2.42 -14.26
CA GLY A 51 3.82 -3.56 -13.35
C GLY A 51 3.22 -3.10 -12.03
N PRO A 52 2.44 -3.94 -11.32
CA PRO A 52 1.70 -3.49 -10.14
C PRO A 52 2.59 -2.94 -9.04
N ASP A 53 3.78 -3.49 -8.85
CA ASP A 53 4.63 -3.19 -7.70
C ASP A 53 5.96 -2.51 -8.07
N TRP A 54 6.10 -2.04 -9.32
CA TRP A 54 7.30 -1.35 -9.77
C TRP A 54 7.75 -0.17 -8.90
N PRO A 55 6.84 0.59 -8.22
CA PRO A 55 7.27 1.72 -7.40
C PRO A 55 7.96 1.30 -6.10
N ALA A 56 7.68 0.09 -5.59
CA ALA A 56 8.14 -0.30 -4.25
C ALA A 56 9.67 -0.29 -4.09
N PRO A 57 10.49 -0.91 -4.97
CA PRO A 57 11.94 -0.82 -4.89
C PRO A 57 12.46 0.61 -5.09
N LEU A 58 11.83 1.37 -5.99
CA LEU A 58 12.19 2.77 -6.24
C LEU A 58 11.98 3.64 -5.00
N VAL A 59 10.83 3.49 -4.34
CA VAL A 59 10.50 4.24 -3.11
C VAL A 59 11.50 3.92 -2.00
N VAL A 60 11.80 2.64 -1.78
CA VAL A 60 12.81 2.23 -0.77
C VAL A 60 14.18 2.83 -1.09
N GLY A 61 14.61 2.78 -2.35
CA GLY A 61 15.87 3.38 -2.79
C GLY A 61 15.92 4.91 -2.58
N LEU A 62 14.84 5.62 -2.93
CA LEU A 62 14.72 7.08 -2.72
C LEU A 62 14.71 7.47 -1.24
N LEU A 63 14.15 6.63 -0.37
CA LEU A 63 14.14 6.87 1.06
C LEU A 63 15.47 6.57 1.74
N GLY A 64 16.41 5.91 1.05
CA GLY A 64 17.71 5.51 1.60
C GLY A 64 17.54 4.60 2.82
N LEU A 65 16.55 3.71 2.80
CA LEU A 65 16.23 2.86 3.95
C LEU A 65 16.99 1.56 3.89
N ASP A 66 17.83 1.33 4.88
CA ASP A 66 18.43 0.03 5.14
C ASP A 66 17.47 -0.83 5.97
N GLY A 67 17.23 -2.07 5.51
CA GLY A 67 16.39 -3.04 6.24
C GLY A 67 17.10 -3.62 7.47
N PRO A 68 16.40 -4.41 8.28
CA PRO A 68 15.00 -4.78 8.16
C PRO A 68 14.03 -3.67 8.63
N TRP A 69 12.87 -3.58 7.99
CA TRP A 69 11.90 -2.49 8.20
C TRP A 69 10.76 -2.85 9.14
N ARG A 70 10.21 -1.83 9.78
CA ARG A 70 8.88 -1.92 10.38
C ARG A 70 7.84 -1.61 9.31
N LEU A 71 6.85 -2.48 9.17
CA LEU A 71 5.75 -2.34 8.22
C LEU A 71 4.45 -2.07 8.96
N ALA A 72 3.56 -1.34 8.35
CA ALA A 72 2.18 -1.18 8.78
C ALA A 72 1.25 -1.73 7.70
N LEU A 73 0.35 -2.64 8.08
CA LEU A 73 -0.79 -3.03 7.27
C LEU A 73 -1.97 -2.17 7.69
N ASP A 74 -2.54 -1.45 6.75
CA ASP A 74 -3.64 -0.53 6.99
C ASP A 74 -4.64 -0.57 5.84
N ARG A 75 -5.82 -0.06 6.07
CA ARG A 75 -6.88 0.06 5.09
C ARG A 75 -7.42 1.48 5.08
N THR A 76 -7.53 2.04 3.91
CA THR A 76 -8.13 3.36 3.73
C THR A 76 -9.33 3.27 2.80
N GLN A 77 -10.35 4.05 3.10
CA GLN A 77 -11.56 4.15 2.29
C GLN A 77 -11.75 5.59 1.84
N TRP A 78 -11.90 5.76 0.55
CA TRP A 78 -12.13 7.07 -0.06
C TRP A 78 -13.40 7.07 -0.89
N LYS A 79 -14.02 8.24 -1.02
CA LYS A 79 -15.09 8.47 -1.98
C LYS A 79 -14.55 9.20 -3.20
N LEU A 80 -14.71 8.57 -4.38
CA LEU A 80 -14.46 9.20 -5.68
C LEU A 80 -15.81 9.42 -6.38
N GLY A 81 -16.37 10.62 -6.21
CA GLY A 81 -17.74 10.91 -6.63
C GLY A 81 -18.74 10.04 -5.85
N THR A 82 -19.49 9.19 -6.55
CA THR A 82 -20.47 8.26 -5.96
C THR A 82 -19.89 6.88 -5.62
N ARG A 83 -18.61 6.61 -5.96
CA ARG A 83 -17.98 5.31 -5.76
C ARG A 83 -17.11 5.31 -4.51
N ASP A 84 -17.29 4.30 -3.68
CA ASP A 84 -16.36 4.00 -2.59
C ASP A 84 -15.14 3.24 -3.16
N VAL A 85 -13.94 3.70 -2.79
CA VAL A 85 -12.68 3.05 -3.12
C VAL A 85 -12.05 2.57 -1.82
N ASN A 86 -11.92 1.28 -1.68
CA ASN A 86 -11.33 0.63 -0.52
C ASN A 86 -9.93 0.11 -0.88
N ILE A 87 -8.91 0.56 -0.18
CA ILE A 87 -7.51 0.25 -0.48
C ILE A 87 -6.87 -0.41 0.72
N LEU A 88 -6.42 -1.65 0.55
CA LEU A 88 -5.55 -2.34 1.49
C LEU A 88 -4.09 -1.99 1.16
N MET A 89 -3.34 -1.53 2.14
CA MET A 89 -2.02 -0.95 1.93
C MET A 89 -0.99 -1.50 2.90
N LEU A 90 0.20 -1.82 2.38
CA LEU A 90 1.38 -2.13 3.16
C LEU A 90 2.36 -0.95 3.04
N ALA A 91 2.70 -0.34 4.16
CA ALA A 91 3.55 0.84 4.23
C ALA A 91 4.80 0.57 5.09
N VAL A 92 5.93 1.16 4.72
CA VAL A 92 7.10 1.20 5.59
C VAL A 92 6.96 2.35 6.60
N ILE A 93 7.30 2.08 7.84
CA ILE A 93 7.27 3.07 8.92
C ILE A 93 8.64 3.72 9.04
N THR A 94 8.71 5.00 8.74
CA THR A 94 9.88 5.84 8.94
C THR A 94 9.73 6.67 10.22
N ARG A 95 10.77 7.43 10.57
CA ARG A 95 10.69 8.36 11.71
C ARG A 95 9.67 9.49 11.52
N ARG A 96 9.34 9.83 10.26
CA ARG A 96 8.52 10.99 9.91
C ARG A 96 7.15 10.64 9.37
N ALA A 97 7.02 9.49 8.72
CA ALA A 97 5.80 9.13 7.99
C ALA A 97 5.67 7.62 7.81
N ARG A 98 4.46 7.18 7.45
CA ARG A 98 4.19 5.88 6.87
C ARG A 98 4.17 6.05 5.36
N VAL A 99 5.06 5.37 4.67
CA VAL A 99 5.21 5.50 3.21
C VAL A 99 4.68 4.24 2.54
N PRO A 100 3.62 4.34 1.73
CA PRO A 100 3.06 3.21 1.01
C PRO A 100 4.10 2.57 0.09
N LEU A 101 4.20 1.23 0.13
CA LEU A 101 5.05 0.45 -0.77
C LEU A 101 4.20 -0.33 -1.77
N ILE A 102 3.22 -1.07 -1.28
CA ILE A 102 2.38 -1.97 -2.06
C ILE A 102 0.94 -1.80 -1.60
N TRP A 103 0.00 -1.83 -2.53
CA TRP A 103 -1.43 -1.73 -2.23
C TRP A 103 -2.27 -2.58 -3.16
N SER A 104 -3.50 -2.86 -2.73
CA SER A 104 -4.55 -3.47 -3.55
C SER A 104 -5.84 -2.70 -3.38
N VAL A 105 -6.49 -2.40 -4.50
CA VAL A 105 -7.88 -1.92 -4.47
C VAL A 105 -8.77 -3.13 -4.23
N LEU A 106 -9.65 -3.03 -3.24
CA LEU A 106 -10.59 -4.08 -2.89
C LEU A 106 -11.92 -3.83 -3.58
N ASP A 107 -12.53 -4.90 -4.12
CA ASP A 107 -13.79 -4.82 -4.86
C ASP A 107 -15.02 -4.69 -3.94
N ASN A 108 -14.83 -4.64 -2.61
CA ASN A 108 -15.90 -4.53 -1.65
C ASN A 108 -16.20 -3.06 -1.29
N ASN A 109 -17.46 -2.68 -1.40
CA ASN A 109 -17.97 -1.34 -1.06
C ASN A 109 -17.96 -1.11 0.47
N GLY A 110 -16.75 -1.02 1.07
CA GLY A 110 -16.60 -0.65 2.49
C GLY A 110 -16.52 -1.79 3.50
N GLY A 111 -16.47 -3.05 3.08
CA GLY A 111 -16.21 -4.20 3.97
C GLY A 111 -14.75 -4.29 4.42
N THR A 112 -14.49 -5.08 5.48
CA THR A 112 -13.13 -5.43 5.91
C THR A 112 -12.43 -6.30 4.88
N SER A 113 -11.09 -6.23 4.78
CA SER A 113 -10.31 -7.16 3.97
C SER A 113 -10.42 -8.58 4.53
N ASP A 114 -10.50 -9.57 3.66
CA ASP A 114 -10.41 -10.97 4.06
C ASP A 114 -8.94 -11.44 4.22
N SER A 115 -8.75 -12.64 4.77
CA SER A 115 -7.42 -13.20 4.95
C SER A 115 -6.71 -13.50 3.63
N GLY A 116 -7.44 -13.87 2.57
CA GLY A 116 -6.88 -14.13 1.24
C GLY A 116 -6.29 -12.88 0.61
N GLN A 117 -6.99 -11.75 0.70
CA GLN A 117 -6.53 -10.45 0.19
C GLN A 117 -5.25 -9.99 0.92
N ARG A 118 -5.19 -10.16 2.25
CA ARG A 118 -4.00 -9.83 3.07
C ARG A 118 -2.81 -10.70 2.70
N ILE A 119 -3.02 -12.00 2.56
CA ILE A 119 -2.01 -12.97 2.15
C ILE A 119 -1.51 -12.66 0.74
N ALA A 120 -2.40 -12.36 -0.20
CA ALA A 120 -2.03 -12.00 -1.56
C ALA A 120 -1.15 -10.74 -1.60
N LEU A 121 -1.50 -9.70 -0.83
CA LEU A 121 -0.70 -8.48 -0.70
C LEU A 121 0.68 -8.77 -0.11
N MET A 122 0.74 -9.56 0.97
CA MET A 122 2.00 -9.91 1.62
C MET A 122 2.88 -10.79 0.74
N ARG A 123 2.32 -11.73 -0.02
CA ARG A 123 3.09 -12.54 -0.99
C ARG A 123 3.76 -11.67 -2.04
N ARG A 124 3.09 -10.61 -2.53
CA ARG A 124 3.70 -9.65 -3.46
C ARG A 124 4.89 -8.93 -2.81
N TYR A 125 4.75 -8.52 -1.55
CA TYR A 125 5.86 -7.94 -0.79
C TYR A 125 7.04 -8.92 -0.64
N LEU A 126 6.76 -10.15 -0.23
CA LEU A 126 7.78 -11.18 -0.01
C LEU A 126 8.52 -11.53 -1.31
N ALA A 127 7.84 -11.51 -2.46
CA ALA A 127 8.45 -11.75 -3.76
C ALA A 127 9.49 -10.68 -4.15
N ILE A 128 9.33 -9.44 -3.66
CA ILE A 128 10.24 -8.32 -3.99
C ILE A 128 11.37 -8.21 -2.96
N PHE A 129 11.05 -8.29 -1.67
CA PHE A 129 11.97 -7.92 -0.59
C PHE A 129 12.38 -9.10 0.31
N GLY A 130 11.65 -10.21 0.26
CA GLY A 130 11.85 -11.36 1.13
C GLY A 130 11.43 -11.12 2.59
N ALA A 131 11.28 -12.20 3.37
CA ALA A 131 10.86 -12.14 4.78
C ALA A 131 11.92 -11.50 5.69
N ALA A 132 13.21 -11.69 5.40
CA ALA A 132 14.31 -11.10 6.15
C ALA A 132 14.32 -9.57 6.17
N SER A 133 13.62 -8.92 5.21
CA SER A 133 13.45 -7.47 5.19
C SER A 133 12.46 -6.94 6.23
N ILE A 134 11.70 -7.83 6.88
CA ILE A 134 10.65 -7.47 7.84
C ILE A 134 11.19 -7.57 9.27
N ARG A 135 11.37 -6.44 9.94
CA ARG A 135 11.66 -6.40 11.37
C ARG A 135 10.42 -6.64 12.21
N LEU A 136 9.30 -6.06 11.83
CA LEU A 136 8.02 -6.17 12.53
C LEU A 136 6.88 -5.69 11.64
N LEU A 137 5.83 -6.47 11.53
CA LEU A 137 4.56 -6.07 10.90
C LEU A 137 3.59 -5.59 11.98
N LEU A 138 3.11 -4.36 11.85
CA LEU A 138 2.10 -3.78 12.71
C LEU A 138 0.75 -3.75 11.99
N ALA A 139 -0.32 -4.13 12.68
CA ALA A 139 -1.67 -4.06 12.13
C ALA A 139 -2.70 -3.80 13.23
N ASP A 140 -3.84 -3.18 12.85
CA ASP A 140 -4.93 -2.92 13.79
C ASP A 140 -5.82 -4.18 13.96
N ARG A 141 -6.75 -4.09 14.91
CA ARG A 141 -7.69 -5.16 15.32
C ARG A 141 -8.60 -5.70 14.22
N GLU A 142 -8.77 -4.99 13.11
CA GLU A 142 -9.51 -5.50 11.97
C GLU A 142 -8.77 -6.61 11.21
N PHE A 143 -7.43 -6.65 11.36
CA PHE A 143 -6.56 -7.62 10.66
C PHE A 143 -6.35 -8.93 11.47
N VAL A 144 -7.21 -9.22 12.42
CA VAL A 144 -7.21 -10.51 13.11
C VAL A 144 -7.88 -11.57 12.23
N GLY A 145 -7.28 -12.75 12.15
CA GLY A 145 -7.84 -13.88 11.39
C GLY A 145 -6.92 -15.09 11.43
N ARG A 146 -7.50 -16.29 11.66
CA ARG A 146 -6.71 -17.52 11.85
C ARG A 146 -5.79 -17.79 10.65
N ALA A 147 -6.32 -17.84 9.44
CA ALA A 147 -5.54 -18.13 8.24
C ALA A 147 -4.44 -17.08 7.99
N TRP A 148 -4.72 -15.81 8.27
CA TRP A 148 -3.75 -14.74 8.16
C TRP A 148 -2.61 -14.89 9.16
N MET A 149 -2.92 -15.13 10.44
CA MET A 149 -1.92 -15.28 11.49
C MET A 149 -1.08 -16.55 11.29
N SER A 150 -1.70 -17.67 10.86
CA SER A 150 -0.96 -18.89 10.48
C SER A 150 0.02 -18.62 9.35
N PHE A 151 -0.40 -17.90 8.31
CA PHE A 151 0.47 -17.49 7.21
C PHE A 151 1.69 -16.67 7.68
N LEU A 152 1.48 -15.70 8.58
CA LEU A 152 2.57 -14.89 9.12
C LEU A 152 3.58 -15.76 9.90
N PHE A 153 3.07 -16.66 10.74
CA PHE A 153 3.88 -17.58 11.53
C PHE A 153 4.68 -18.54 10.65
N GLU A 154 4.04 -19.18 9.68
CA GLU A 154 4.66 -20.13 8.75
C GLU A 154 5.77 -19.51 7.90
N ASN A 155 5.66 -18.21 7.61
CA ASN A 155 6.67 -17.46 6.85
C ASN A 155 7.70 -16.73 7.74
N ASN A 156 7.72 -17.02 9.05
CA ASN A 156 8.62 -16.38 10.03
C ASN A 156 8.56 -14.85 10.00
N ILE A 157 7.37 -14.27 9.81
CA ILE A 157 7.16 -12.83 9.81
C ILE A 157 6.84 -12.38 11.25
N PRO A 158 7.71 -11.60 11.91
CA PRO A 158 7.40 -11.03 13.22
C PRO A 158 6.24 -10.05 13.10
N PHE A 159 5.21 -10.17 13.93
CA PHE A 159 4.05 -9.29 13.88
C PHE A 159 3.55 -8.88 15.26
N ALA A 160 2.94 -7.70 15.33
CA ALA A 160 2.15 -7.22 16.46
C ALA A 160 0.81 -6.70 15.93
N ILE A 161 -0.26 -7.41 16.23
CA ILE A 161 -1.63 -7.07 15.82
C ILE A 161 -2.42 -6.68 17.06
N ARG A 162 -3.03 -5.49 17.02
CA ARG A 162 -3.92 -5.07 18.10
C ARG A 162 -5.11 -6.02 18.20
N MET A 163 -5.38 -6.52 19.39
CA MET A 163 -6.47 -7.45 19.62
C MET A 163 -7.69 -6.73 20.18
N LYS A 164 -8.88 -7.34 20.02
CA LYS A 164 -10.10 -6.90 20.70
C LYS A 164 -10.09 -7.44 22.12
N GLU A 165 -10.48 -6.63 23.10
CA GLU A 165 -10.54 -7.02 24.52
C GLU A 165 -11.36 -8.30 24.78
N LYS A 166 -12.43 -8.47 24.04
CA LYS A 166 -13.33 -9.65 24.16
C LYS A 166 -12.83 -10.90 23.41
N LEU A 167 -11.62 -10.87 22.82
CA LEU A 167 -11.11 -12.05 22.13
C LEU A 167 -10.72 -13.12 23.15
N ILE A 168 -11.27 -14.32 22.94
CA ILE A 168 -10.90 -15.50 23.74
C ILE A 168 -9.69 -16.15 23.09
N VAL A 169 -8.60 -16.22 23.81
CA VAL A 169 -7.40 -16.97 23.42
C VAL A 169 -7.34 -18.29 24.17
N THR A 170 -6.84 -19.33 23.52
CA THR A 170 -6.54 -20.60 24.17
C THR A 170 -5.04 -20.67 24.37
N THR A 171 -4.60 -20.76 25.60
CA THR A 171 -3.18 -20.94 25.96
C THR A 171 -2.69 -22.34 25.61
N GLU A 172 -1.37 -22.56 25.63
CA GLU A 172 -0.77 -23.88 25.42
C GLU A 172 -1.32 -24.93 26.39
N ASP A 173 -1.64 -24.51 27.64
CA ASP A 173 -2.30 -25.32 28.66
C ASP A 173 -3.80 -25.56 28.44
N ARG A 174 -4.32 -25.22 27.24
CA ARG A 174 -5.74 -25.33 26.86
C ARG A 174 -6.71 -24.49 27.71
N ARG A 175 -6.22 -23.51 28.45
CA ARG A 175 -7.09 -22.56 29.17
C ARG A 175 -7.65 -21.52 28.21
N ARG A 176 -8.91 -21.20 28.35
CA ARG A 176 -9.59 -20.14 27.59
C ARG A 176 -9.62 -18.86 28.44
N LEU A 177 -8.93 -17.84 27.97
CA LEU A 177 -8.84 -16.53 28.65
C LEU A 177 -9.35 -15.42 27.74
N ALA A 178 -10.11 -14.48 28.28
CA ALA A 178 -10.42 -13.24 27.59
C ALA A 178 -9.24 -12.27 27.75
N LEU A 179 -8.83 -11.59 26.68
CA LEU A 179 -7.67 -10.67 26.71
C LEU A 179 -7.88 -9.41 27.56
N GLY A 180 -9.12 -9.10 27.95
CA GLY A 180 -9.50 -7.92 28.74
C GLY A 180 -9.95 -8.22 30.17
N SER A 181 -9.59 -9.37 30.71
CA SER A 181 -9.89 -9.72 32.12
C SER A 181 -8.68 -9.48 33.02
#